data_5c1f44469b1c57982c8051e2109b7791
#
_entry.id   5c1f44469b1c57982c8051e2109b7791
#
_cell.length_a   1.000
_cell.length_b   1.000
_cell.length_c   1.000
_cell.angle_alpha   90.00
_cell.angle_beta   90.00
_cell.angle_gamma   90.00
#
_symmetry.space_group_name_H-M   'P 1'
#
loop_
_entity.id
_entity.type
_entity.pdbx_description
1 polymer ?
#
loop_
_entity_poly.entity_id
_entity_poly.type
_entity_poly.pdbx_seq_one_letter_code
_entity_poly.pdbx_strand_id
1 'polypeptide(L)'
;MINYLQVENLTKSYGDLVLFDNISFTIGEGQRIALIGRNGSGKTTLLNILAGKDTADSGTITPRRDLRIAYLEQNPEYAADLTVLEACFRSDNPALRAIAAYEQAVADPAQDGLQEAMSRMDALAAWDYEQRAKEILSRLKINDFDKKIGQLSGGQLKRVALAAVLISEADLLILDEPTNHLDTDMTEWLEEYLTRNKAALLMVTHDRYFLDRVCSDILEVDQRSVCLYKGNYAYYVEKKQERAEAAEARRESDLNLYRRELEWMRRGAQARTTKAKGRIERFHQLEDSKLVVNNTSLEMKSVSSRLGKKIIELAHVSKSFDGVPVIADFTYTVLRS
;
A
#
# COMPACT_ATOMS: atom_id res chain seq x y z
N MET A 1 14.70 9.69 17.74
CA MET A 1 14.42 9.11 16.41
C MET A 1 14.24 10.27 15.46
N ILE A 2 14.98 10.30 14.36
CA ILE A 2 14.90 11.40 13.37
C ILE A 2 13.64 11.15 12.54
N ASN A 3 12.76 12.15 12.42
CA ASN A 3 11.58 12.05 11.56
C ASN A 3 11.97 12.27 10.11
N TYR A 4 11.62 11.33 9.23
CA TYR A 4 11.81 11.43 7.78
C TYR A 4 10.63 12.10 7.12
N LEU A 5 9.42 11.74 7.52
CA LEU A 5 8.19 12.28 6.96
C LEU A 5 7.16 12.50 8.06
N GLN A 6 6.58 13.70 8.10
CA GLN A 6 5.50 14.05 9.03
C GLN A 6 4.25 14.39 8.24
N VAL A 7 3.15 13.74 8.56
CA VAL A 7 1.82 13.94 7.98
C VAL A 7 0.91 14.51 9.05
N GLU A 8 0.27 15.65 8.77
CA GLU A 8 -0.61 16.35 9.71
C GLU A 8 -1.94 16.70 9.05
N ASN A 9 -3.02 16.27 9.69
CA ASN A 9 -4.40 16.61 9.36
C ASN A 9 -4.75 16.36 7.88
N LEU A 10 -4.19 15.28 7.29
CA LEU A 10 -4.34 14.97 5.89
C LEU A 10 -5.76 14.46 5.60
N THR A 11 -6.42 15.05 4.61
CA THR A 11 -7.74 14.65 4.12
C THR A 11 -7.69 14.46 2.61
N LYS A 12 -8.34 13.41 2.12
CA LYS A 12 -8.50 13.14 0.70
C LYS A 12 -9.85 12.51 0.40
N SER A 13 -10.50 13.03 -0.65
CA SER A 13 -11.76 12.53 -1.17
C SER A 13 -11.75 12.45 -2.70
N TYR A 14 -12.60 11.62 -3.28
CA TYR A 14 -12.92 11.59 -4.70
C TYR A 14 -14.44 11.72 -4.86
N GLY A 15 -14.89 12.92 -5.23
CA GLY A 15 -16.32 13.26 -5.21
C GLY A 15 -16.90 13.05 -3.81
N ASP A 16 -17.96 12.27 -3.70
CA ASP A 16 -18.63 11.99 -2.41
C ASP A 16 -17.91 10.92 -1.55
N LEU A 17 -16.89 10.25 -2.10
CA LEU A 17 -16.16 9.22 -1.40
C LEU A 17 -14.98 9.81 -0.63
N VAL A 18 -15.13 9.96 0.68
CA VAL A 18 -14.03 10.34 1.58
C VAL A 18 -13.20 9.09 1.88
N LEU A 19 -11.92 9.10 1.47
CA LEU A 19 -10.98 8.01 1.71
C LEU A 19 -10.39 8.07 3.12
N PHE A 20 -9.89 9.23 3.50
CA PHE A 20 -9.40 9.52 4.85
C PHE A 20 -9.67 10.96 5.21
N ASP A 21 -9.85 11.20 6.51
CA ASP A 21 -10.23 12.49 7.06
C ASP A 21 -9.38 12.81 8.28
N ASN A 22 -8.64 13.92 8.20
CA ASN A 22 -7.85 14.47 9.31
C ASN A 22 -6.85 13.44 9.89
N ILE A 23 -6.17 12.65 9.04
CA ILE A 23 -5.19 11.67 9.48
C ILE A 23 -3.84 12.32 9.77
N SER A 24 -3.15 11.83 10.82
CA SER A 24 -1.82 12.31 11.20
C SER A 24 -0.95 11.14 11.64
N PHE A 25 0.27 11.07 11.12
CA PHE A 25 1.27 10.07 11.51
C PHE A 25 2.67 10.53 11.08
N THR A 26 3.70 9.82 11.54
CA THR A 26 5.09 10.09 11.21
C THR A 26 5.81 8.83 10.77
N ILE A 27 6.78 8.98 9.88
CA ILE A 27 7.72 7.92 9.49
C ILE A 27 9.11 8.35 9.94
N GLY A 28 9.73 7.56 10.80
CA GLY A 28 11.08 7.81 11.32
C GLY A 28 12.17 7.08 10.55
N GLU A 29 13.42 7.47 10.83
CA GLU A 29 14.62 6.82 10.31
C GLU A 29 14.63 5.32 10.66
N GLY A 30 14.89 4.47 9.66
CA GLY A 30 14.96 3.03 9.79
C GLY A 30 13.66 2.34 10.22
N GLN A 31 12.55 3.06 10.32
CA GLN A 31 11.25 2.50 10.66
C GLN A 31 10.70 1.69 9.48
N ARG A 32 10.12 0.53 9.79
CA ARG A 32 9.58 -0.40 8.79
C ARG A 32 8.09 -0.61 9.04
N ILE A 33 7.28 0.03 8.21
CA ILE A 33 5.83 0.11 8.39
C ILE A 33 5.13 -0.67 7.27
N ALA A 34 4.25 -1.59 7.64
CA ALA A 34 3.28 -2.18 6.74
C ALA A 34 1.99 -1.36 6.75
N LEU A 35 1.55 -0.89 5.59
CA LEU A 35 0.28 -0.20 5.40
C LEU A 35 -0.79 -1.22 5.05
N ILE A 36 -1.77 -1.40 5.92
CA ILE A 36 -2.87 -2.33 5.73
C ILE A 36 -4.23 -1.63 5.76
N GLY A 37 -5.22 -2.26 5.16
CA GLY A 37 -6.59 -1.75 5.08
C GLY A 37 -7.40 -2.50 4.03
N ARG A 38 -8.71 -2.31 4.03
CA ARG A 38 -9.61 -2.93 3.05
C ARG A 38 -9.29 -2.47 1.63
N ASN A 39 -9.69 -3.26 0.62
CA ASN A 39 -9.60 -2.81 -0.76
C ASN A 39 -10.48 -1.57 -0.95
N GLY A 40 -9.97 -0.55 -1.64
CA GLY A 40 -10.66 0.73 -1.81
C GLY A 40 -10.55 1.69 -0.62
N SER A 41 -9.80 1.37 0.45
CA SER A 41 -9.61 2.28 1.60
C SER A 41 -8.65 3.45 1.34
N GLY A 42 -8.08 3.55 0.13
CA GLY A 42 -7.18 4.64 -0.23
C GLY A 42 -5.69 4.36 0.00
N LYS A 43 -5.25 3.11 0.23
CA LYS A 43 -3.83 2.78 0.45
C LYS A 43 -2.91 3.32 -0.65
N THR A 44 -3.15 2.94 -1.91
CA THR A 44 -2.38 3.42 -3.06
C THR A 44 -2.47 4.95 -3.22
N THR A 45 -3.63 5.55 -2.95
CA THR A 45 -3.79 7.01 -2.96
C THR A 45 -2.90 7.67 -1.90
N LEU A 46 -2.86 7.10 -0.69
CA LEU A 46 -1.97 7.59 0.37
C LEU A 46 -0.51 7.48 -0.04
N LEU A 47 -0.08 6.34 -0.61
CA LEU A 47 1.28 6.17 -1.12
C LEU A 47 1.62 7.19 -2.22
N ASN A 48 0.70 7.43 -3.17
CA ASN A 48 0.88 8.43 -4.22
C ASN A 48 1.07 9.84 -3.65
N ILE A 49 0.27 10.21 -2.64
CA ILE A 49 0.36 11.52 -1.99
C ILE A 49 1.71 11.65 -1.26
N LEU A 50 2.14 10.62 -0.52
CA LEU A 50 3.43 10.61 0.19
C LEU A 50 4.62 10.65 -0.76
N ALA A 51 4.49 10.06 -1.94
CA ALA A 51 5.50 10.09 -3.00
C ALA A 51 5.47 11.40 -3.83
N GLY A 52 4.54 12.33 -3.55
CA GLY A 52 4.39 13.59 -4.28
C GLY A 52 3.78 13.45 -5.67
N LYS A 53 3.11 12.33 -5.99
CA LYS A 53 2.44 12.07 -7.28
C LYS A 53 0.98 12.47 -7.31
N ASP A 54 0.37 12.63 -6.15
CA ASP A 54 -1.01 13.14 -5.99
C ASP A 54 -1.02 14.19 -4.89
N THR A 55 -2.07 15.00 -4.84
CA THR A 55 -2.25 16.06 -3.84
C THR A 55 -3.36 15.72 -2.87
N ALA A 56 -3.19 16.09 -1.62
CA ALA A 56 -4.27 16.03 -0.63
C ALA A 56 -5.25 17.17 -0.81
N ASP A 57 -6.48 17.00 -0.33
CA ASP A 57 -7.49 18.07 -0.33
C ASP A 57 -7.18 19.10 0.77
N SER A 58 -6.66 18.62 1.91
CA SER A 58 -6.19 19.47 3.02
C SER A 58 -5.14 18.73 3.86
N GLY A 59 -4.49 19.47 4.76
CA GLY A 59 -3.40 18.98 5.59
C GLY A 59 -2.02 19.28 5.01
N THR A 60 -0.97 18.85 5.72
CA THR A 60 0.42 19.11 5.33
C THR A 60 1.26 17.85 5.41
N ILE A 61 2.18 17.71 4.47
CA ILE A 61 3.22 16.69 4.47
C ILE A 61 4.56 17.41 4.51
N THR A 62 5.31 17.14 5.57
CA THR A 62 6.61 17.77 5.79
C THR A 62 7.71 16.70 5.71
N PRO A 63 8.37 16.53 4.56
CA PRO A 63 9.55 15.69 4.45
C PRO A 63 10.75 16.36 5.12
N ARG A 64 11.67 15.55 5.65
CA ARG A 64 13.00 16.03 6.07
C ARG A 64 13.71 16.66 4.85
N ARG A 65 14.47 17.71 5.10
CA ARG A 65 15.30 18.33 4.06
C ARG A 65 16.22 17.27 3.43
N ASP A 66 16.30 17.27 2.09
CA ASP A 66 17.12 16.37 1.29
C ASP A 66 16.74 14.87 1.41
N LEU A 67 15.52 14.55 1.85
CA LEU A 67 15.02 13.18 1.91
C LEU A 67 14.83 12.60 0.50
N ARG A 68 15.54 11.51 0.21
CA ARG A 68 15.39 10.77 -1.05
C ARG A 68 14.32 9.69 -0.87
N ILE A 69 13.25 9.81 -1.62
CA ILE A 69 12.13 8.84 -1.63
C ILE A 69 12.18 8.05 -2.92
N ALA A 70 12.15 6.72 -2.84
CA ALA A 70 11.90 5.86 -3.99
C ALA A 70 10.55 5.17 -3.85
N TYR A 71 9.76 5.21 -4.92
CA TYR A 71 8.41 4.69 -4.93
C TYR A 71 8.22 3.63 -6.01
N LEU A 72 7.83 2.42 -5.60
CA LEU A 72 7.34 1.37 -6.49
C LEU A 72 5.84 1.50 -6.65
N GLU A 73 5.41 1.93 -7.83
CA GLU A 73 4.00 2.04 -8.19
C GLU A 73 3.39 0.67 -8.53
N GLN A 74 2.09 0.54 -8.30
CA GLN A 74 1.34 -0.65 -8.69
C GLN A 74 1.40 -0.90 -10.21
N ASN A 75 1.36 0.17 -11.02
CA ASN A 75 1.46 0.10 -12.48
C ASN A 75 2.53 1.09 -12.97
N PRO A 76 3.82 0.67 -12.98
CA PRO A 76 4.90 1.54 -13.41
C PRO A 76 4.85 1.76 -14.93
N GLU A 77 5.08 3.01 -15.35
CA GLU A 77 5.13 3.40 -16.74
C GLU A 77 6.55 3.80 -17.15
N TYR A 78 7.04 3.23 -18.22
CA TYR A 78 8.34 3.53 -18.82
C TYR A 78 8.20 3.72 -20.33
N ALA A 79 9.07 4.51 -20.91
CA ALA A 79 9.14 4.64 -22.36
C ALA A 79 9.57 3.29 -22.99
N ALA A 80 8.87 2.87 -24.04
CA ALA A 80 9.02 1.54 -24.62
C ALA A 80 10.36 1.31 -25.33
N ASP A 81 11.05 2.39 -25.69
CA ASP A 81 12.35 2.40 -26.39
C ASP A 81 13.55 2.27 -25.47
N LEU A 82 13.39 2.50 -24.16
CA LEU A 82 14.45 2.33 -23.17
C LEU A 82 14.87 0.86 -23.04
N THR A 83 16.13 0.63 -22.79
CA THR A 83 16.62 -0.67 -22.33
C THR A 83 16.27 -0.89 -20.85
N VAL A 84 16.34 -2.15 -20.40
CA VAL A 84 16.15 -2.51 -18.98
C VAL A 84 17.12 -1.74 -18.08
N LEU A 85 18.39 -1.65 -18.48
CA LEU A 85 19.41 -0.98 -17.68
C LEU A 85 19.17 0.53 -17.62
N GLU A 86 18.86 1.17 -18.75
CA GLU A 86 18.51 2.60 -18.80
C GLU A 86 17.26 2.91 -17.94
N ALA A 87 16.26 2.05 -17.93
CA ALA A 87 15.06 2.21 -17.09
C ALA A 87 15.42 2.18 -15.60
N CYS A 88 16.37 1.33 -15.18
CA CYS A 88 16.85 1.29 -13.80
C CYS A 88 17.65 2.56 -13.42
N PHE A 89 18.32 3.17 -14.36
CA PHE A 89 19.19 4.34 -14.12
C PHE A 89 18.47 5.69 -14.22
N ARG A 90 17.18 5.70 -14.49
CA ARG A 90 16.39 6.93 -14.68
C ARG A 90 15.97 7.62 -13.37
N SER A 91 16.57 7.26 -12.24
CA SER A 91 16.32 7.94 -10.96
C SER A 91 17.15 9.23 -10.86
N ASP A 92 16.72 10.15 -9.99
CA ASP A 92 17.45 11.42 -9.70
C ASP A 92 18.77 11.22 -8.92
N ASN A 93 19.28 9.99 -8.85
CA ASN A 93 20.53 9.69 -8.16
C ASN A 93 21.73 10.27 -8.94
N PRO A 94 22.60 11.09 -8.30
CA PRO A 94 23.78 11.66 -8.93
C PRO A 94 24.73 10.63 -9.54
N ALA A 95 24.88 9.45 -8.91
CA ALA A 95 25.72 8.36 -9.43
C ALA A 95 25.19 7.82 -10.77
N LEU A 96 23.87 7.67 -10.90
CA LEU A 96 23.26 7.19 -12.14
C LEU A 96 23.37 8.20 -13.27
N ARG A 97 23.31 9.51 -12.97
CA ARG A 97 23.59 10.55 -13.95
C ARG A 97 25.05 10.53 -14.40
N ALA A 98 25.99 10.23 -13.49
CA ALA A 98 27.41 10.11 -13.82
C ALA A 98 27.66 8.89 -14.74
N ILE A 99 26.99 7.75 -14.50
CA ILE A 99 27.06 6.56 -15.36
C ILE A 99 26.53 6.88 -16.76
N ALA A 100 25.37 7.49 -16.87
CA ALA A 100 24.78 7.85 -18.17
C ALA A 100 25.68 8.83 -18.95
N ALA A 101 26.29 9.82 -18.25
CA ALA A 101 27.24 10.75 -18.86
C ALA A 101 28.52 10.04 -19.32
N TYR A 102 29.01 9.06 -18.55
CA TYR A 102 30.18 8.26 -18.92
C TYR A 102 29.92 7.39 -20.14
N GLU A 103 28.80 6.65 -20.19
CA GLU A 103 28.40 5.84 -21.33
C GLU A 103 28.25 6.67 -22.61
N GLN A 104 27.65 7.86 -22.48
CA GLN A 104 27.51 8.77 -23.61
C GLN A 104 28.87 9.28 -24.10
N ALA A 105 29.83 9.61 -23.19
CA ALA A 105 31.15 10.02 -23.54
C ALA A 105 32.01 8.91 -24.17
N VAL A 106 31.76 7.65 -23.76
CA VAL A 106 32.41 6.46 -24.39
C VAL A 106 31.84 6.20 -25.79
N ALA A 107 30.54 6.39 -25.99
CA ALA A 107 29.89 6.17 -27.28
C ALA A 107 30.26 7.24 -28.34
N ASP A 108 30.63 8.46 -27.91
CA ASP A 108 31.06 9.53 -28.81
C ASP A 108 32.47 10.06 -28.40
N PRO A 109 33.56 9.38 -28.84
CA PRO A 109 34.93 9.73 -28.50
C PRO A 109 35.41 11.12 -29.02
N ALA A 110 34.61 11.77 -29.87
CA ALA A 110 34.92 13.10 -30.41
C ALA A 110 34.59 14.24 -29.43
N GLN A 111 33.89 13.95 -28.31
CA GLN A 111 33.58 14.91 -27.25
C GLN A 111 34.64 14.87 -26.13
N ASP A 112 35.21 16.02 -25.80
CA ASP A 112 36.25 16.19 -24.76
C ASP A 112 35.81 15.94 -23.32
N GLY A 113 34.71 15.20 -23.10
CA GLY A 113 34.07 15.02 -21.80
C GLY A 113 34.43 13.73 -21.03
N LEU A 114 35.17 12.79 -21.62
CA LEU A 114 35.41 11.47 -21.04
C LEU A 114 36.17 11.56 -19.70
N GLN A 115 37.19 12.39 -19.59
CA GLN A 115 38.00 12.52 -18.38
C GLN A 115 37.23 13.17 -17.23
N GLU A 116 36.32 14.11 -17.53
CA GLU A 116 35.44 14.73 -16.55
C GLU A 116 34.36 13.72 -16.08
N ALA A 117 33.79 12.94 -17.00
CA ALA A 117 32.83 11.88 -16.68
C ALA A 117 33.46 10.80 -15.80
N MET A 118 34.71 10.35 -16.11
CA MET A 118 35.48 9.42 -15.26
C MET A 118 35.70 9.99 -13.85
N SER A 119 36.11 11.24 -13.75
CA SER A 119 36.32 11.88 -12.44
C SER A 119 35.03 11.97 -11.60
N ARG A 120 33.89 12.18 -12.24
CA ARG A 120 32.57 12.14 -11.57
C ARG A 120 32.20 10.72 -11.13
N MET A 121 32.51 9.71 -11.96
CA MET A 121 32.31 8.29 -11.61
C MET A 121 33.11 7.91 -10.37
N ASP A 122 34.40 8.33 -10.30
CA ASP A 122 35.29 8.09 -9.16
C ASP A 122 34.75 8.80 -7.89
N ALA A 123 34.42 10.10 -8.01
CA ALA A 123 33.94 10.90 -6.88
C ALA A 123 32.65 10.38 -6.26
N LEU A 124 31.79 9.70 -7.05
CA LEU A 124 30.51 9.15 -6.62
C LEU A 124 30.56 7.64 -6.36
N ALA A 125 31.76 7.01 -6.46
CA ALA A 125 31.95 5.55 -6.41
C ALA A 125 30.95 4.80 -7.34
N ALA A 126 30.72 5.36 -8.53
CA ALA A 126 29.64 4.94 -9.42
C ALA A 126 29.97 3.69 -10.24
N TRP A 127 31.24 3.25 -10.28
CA TRP A 127 31.69 2.07 -11.02
C TRP A 127 31.00 0.77 -10.57
N ASP A 128 30.71 0.65 -9.28
CA ASP A 128 30.06 -0.54 -8.72
C ASP A 128 28.53 -0.54 -8.93
N TYR A 129 27.96 0.59 -9.34
CA TYR A 129 26.51 0.73 -9.49
C TYR A 129 25.94 -0.14 -10.61
N GLU A 130 26.62 -0.17 -11.76
CA GLU A 130 26.18 -1.01 -12.87
C GLU A 130 26.23 -2.49 -12.51
N GLN A 131 27.29 -2.89 -11.82
CA GLN A 131 27.44 -4.27 -11.35
C GLN A 131 26.33 -4.63 -10.34
N ARG A 132 26.07 -3.72 -9.38
CA ARG A 132 24.98 -3.90 -8.40
C ARG A 132 23.60 -3.95 -9.08
N ALA A 133 23.38 -3.08 -10.07
CA ALA A 133 22.14 -3.09 -10.85
C ALA A 133 21.93 -4.43 -11.57
N LYS A 134 22.97 -4.92 -12.24
CA LYS A 134 22.95 -6.23 -12.92
C LYS A 134 22.75 -7.38 -11.92
N GLU A 135 23.34 -7.30 -10.74
CA GLU A 135 23.11 -8.30 -9.68
C GLU A 135 21.65 -8.32 -9.22
N ILE A 136 21.07 -7.15 -8.88
CA ILE A 136 19.68 -7.03 -8.45
C ILE A 136 18.72 -7.51 -9.55
N LEU A 137 18.95 -7.10 -10.81
CA LEU A 137 18.16 -7.54 -11.95
C LEU A 137 18.23 -9.07 -12.13
N SER A 138 19.44 -9.65 -12.03
CA SER A 138 19.64 -11.10 -12.15
C SER A 138 18.92 -11.86 -11.02
N ARG A 139 18.95 -11.37 -9.79
CA ARG A 139 18.18 -11.91 -8.67
C ARG A 139 16.67 -11.88 -8.92
N LEU A 140 16.19 -10.87 -9.63
CA LEU A 140 14.80 -10.76 -10.09
C LEU A 140 14.55 -11.48 -11.43
N LYS A 141 15.48 -12.36 -11.86
CA LYS A 141 15.39 -13.17 -13.09
C LYS A 141 15.19 -12.33 -14.35
N ILE A 142 15.85 -11.17 -14.40
CA ILE A 142 16.00 -10.31 -15.58
C ILE A 142 17.48 -10.38 -16.00
N ASN A 143 17.79 -11.15 -17.03
CA ASN A 143 19.18 -11.41 -17.46
C ASN A 143 19.54 -10.71 -18.78
N ASP A 144 18.57 -10.22 -19.53
CA ASP A 144 18.76 -9.49 -20.77
C ASP A 144 18.63 -7.99 -20.48
N PHE A 145 19.75 -7.31 -20.22
CA PHE A 145 19.80 -5.93 -19.78
C PHE A 145 19.61 -4.93 -20.92
N ASP A 146 19.92 -5.36 -22.17
CA ASP A 146 19.78 -4.55 -23.38
C ASP A 146 18.40 -4.66 -24.01
N LYS A 147 17.56 -5.55 -23.49
CA LYS A 147 16.20 -5.74 -23.96
C LYS A 147 15.37 -4.48 -23.74
N LYS A 148 14.59 -4.10 -24.75
CA LYS A 148 13.72 -2.91 -24.65
C LYS A 148 12.52 -3.18 -23.76
N ILE A 149 12.13 -2.16 -23.01
CA ILE A 149 10.98 -2.19 -22.10
C ILE A 149 9.70 -2.63 -22.82
N GLY A 150 9.46 -2.12 -24.03
CA GLY A 150 8.29 -2.49 -24.83
C GLY A 150 8.19 -3.97 -25.23
N GLN A 151 9.26 -4.75 -25.03
CA GLN A 151 9.31 -6.20 -25.31
C GLN A 151 9.13 -7.06 -24.05
N LEU A 152 8.98 -6.42 -22.89
CA LEU A 152 8.81 -7.11 -21.61
C LEU A 152 7.35 -7.51 -21.37
N SER A 153 7.14 -8.62 -20.69
CA SER A 153 5.83 -8.92 -20.12
C SER A 153 5.51 -7.97 -18.95
N GLY A 154 4.23 -7.81 -18.62
CA GLY A 154 3.84 -6.95 -17.47
C GLY A 154 4.50 -7.35 -16.15
N GLY A 155 4.69 -8.66 -15.91
CA GLY A 155 5.41 -9.14 -14.73
C GLY A 155 6.91 -8.82 -14.77
N GLN A 156 7.55 -8.90 -15.96
CA GLN A 156 8.94 -8.48 -16.14
C GLN A 156 9.11 -6.97 -15.92
N LEU A 157 8.19 -6.16 -16.43
CA LEU A 157 8.21 -4.72 -16.25
C LEU A 157 8.14 -4.33 -14.76
N LYS A 158 7.25 -4.98 -13.98
CA LYS A 158 7.15 -4.74 -12.54
C LYS A 158 8.42 -5.14 -11.78
N ARG A 159 9.09 -6.23 -12.20
CA ARG A 159 10.37 -6.62 -11.61
C ARG A 159 11.50 -5.65 -11.95
N VAL A 160 11.52 -5.08 -13.16
CA VAL A 160 12.44 -3.99 -13.53
C VAL A 160 12.18 -2.74 -12.69
N ALA A 161 10.91 -2.36 -12.48
CA ALA A 161 10.57 -1.23 -11.65
C ALA A 161 10.97 -1.44 -10.18
N LEU A 162 10.79 -2.65 -9.64
CA LEU A 162 11.29 -3.01 -8.32
C LEU A 162 12.82 -2.87 -8.25
N ALA A 163 13.55 -3.40 -9.25
CA ALA A 163 14.99 -3.25 -9.33
C ALA A 163 15.41 -1.78 -9.30
N ALA A 164 14.78 -0.93 -10.11
CA ALA A 164 15.07 0.50 -10.15
C ALA A 164 14.92 1.17 -8.77
N VAL A 165 13.86 0.84 -8.03
CA VAL A 165 13.64 1.33 -6.66
C VAL A 165 14.71 0.83 -5.69
N LEU A 166 15.11 -0.45 -5.76
CA LEU A 166 16.13 -1.00 -4.86
C LEU A 166 17.54 -0.46 -5.16
N ILE A 167 17.84 -0.12 -6.40
CA ILE A 167 19.12 0.46 -6.83
C ILE A 167 19.25 1.93 -6.41
N SER A 168 18.14 2.66 -6.26
CA SER A 168 18.11 4.12 -6.10
C SER A 168 18.78 4.66 -4.82
N GLU A 169 19.13 3.80 -3.84
CA GLU A 169 19.71 4.17 -2.53
C GLU A 169 18.94 5.28 -1.80
N ALA A 170 17.63 5.15 -1.79
CA ALA A 170 16.74 6.09 -1.13
C ALA A 170 16.82 5.97 0.41
N ASP A 171 16.49 7.07 1.10
CA ASP A 171 16.36 7.09 2.56
C ASP A 171 15.03 6.49 3.00
N LEU A 172 13.98 6.63 2.16
CA LEU A 172 12.65 6.05 2.36
C LEU A 172 12.21 5.28 1.11
N LEU A 173 11.92 4.00 1.29
CA LEU A 173 11.30 3.14 0.27
C LEU A 173 9.80 3.08 0.49
N ILE A 174 9.03 3.40 -0.54
CA ILE A 174 7.57 3.23 -0.57
C ILE A 174 7.27 2.14 -1.59
N LEU A 175 6.71 1.00 -1.15
CA LEU A 175 6.49 -0.16 -2.00
C LEU A 175 5.00 -0.55 -2.04
N ASP A 176 4.39 -0.50 -3.22
CA ASP A 176 2.99 -0.96 -3.42
C ASP A 176 3.00 -2.36 -4.02
N GLU A 177 2.66 -3.37 -3.21
CA GLU A 177 2.58 -4.80 -3.57
C GLU A 177 3.87 -5.35 -4.21
N PRO A 178 5.06 -5.23 -3.56
CA PRO A 178 6.33 -5.60 -4.16
C PRO A 178 6.50 -7.11 -4.43
N THR A 179 5.73 -7.96 -3.74
CA THR A 179 5.78 -9.43 -3.91
C THR A 179 4.96 -9.93 -5.09
N ASN A 180 4.11 -9.09 -5.69
CA ASN A 180 3.35 -9.47 -6.86
C ASN A 180 4.28 -9.77 -8.04
N HIS A 181 4.03 -10.88 -8.73
CA HIS A 181 4.83 -11.37 -9.87
C HIS A 181 6.25 -11.87 -9.51
N LEU A 182 6.53 -12.07 -8.21
CA LEU A 182 7.72 -12.77 -7.73
C LEU A 182 7.40 -14.24 -7.45
N ASP A 183 8.34 -15.12 -7.72
CA ASP A 183 8.30 -16.48 -7.21
C ASP A 183 8.91 -16.57 -5.78
N THR A 184 8.93 -17.76 -5.22
CA THR A 184 9.39 -17.99 -3.84
C THR A 184 10.85 -17.54 -3.66
N ASP A 185 11.75 -17.92 -4.58
CA ASP A 185 13.18 -17.60 -4.46
C ASP A 185 13.43 -16.09 -4.52
N MET A 186 12.72 -15.37 -5.41
CA MET A 186 12.79 -13.91 -5.51
C MET A 186 12.21 -13.24 -4.27
N THR A 187 11.12 -13.77 -3.71
CA THR A 187 10.48 -13.24 -2.51
C THR A 187 11.39 -13.39 -1.29
N GLU A 188 12.02 -14.57 -1.09
CA GLU A 188 12.97 -14.81 -0.02
C GLU A 188 14.20 -13.89 -0.14
N TRP A 189 14.73 -13.73 -1.35
CA TRP A 189 15.82 -12.79 -1.58
C TRP A 189 15.42 -11.34 -1.26
N LEU A 190 14.24 -10.90 -1.68
CA LEU A 190 13.75 -9.55 -1.41
C LEU A 190 13.57 -9.31 0.09
N GLU A 191 13.09 -10.31 0.82
CA GLU A 191 12.96 -10.29 2.27
C GLU A 191 14.33 -10.05 2.94
N GLU A 192 15.35 -10.83 2.56
CA GLU A 192 16.71 -10.65 3.06
C GLU A 192 17.28 -9.27 2.71
N TYR A 193 17.08 -8.83 1.47
CA TYR A 193 17.54 -7.53 1.00
C TYR A 193 16.93 -6.39 1.81
N LEU A 194 15.61 -6.36 1.95
CA LEU A 194 14.90 -5.32 2.72
C LEU A 194 15.26 -5.37 4.21
N THR A 195 15.46 -6.55 4.77
CA THR A 195 15.84 -6.71 6.19
C THR A 195 17.23 -6.15 6.48
N ARG A 196 18.17 -6.27 5.55
CA ARG A 196 19.53 -5.71 5.68
C ARG A 196 19.62 -4.23 5.32
N ASN A 197 18.67 -3.72 4.56
CA ASN A 197 18.65 -2.32 4.13
C ASN A 197 18.35 -1.39 5.32
N LYS A 198 19.07 -0.28 5.42
CA LYS A 198 18.92 0.73 6.50
C LYS A 198 17.83 1.77 6.21
N ALA A 199 17.35 1.84 4.97
CA ALA A 199 16.29 2.77 4.59
C ALA A 199 15.03 2.54 5.42
N ALA A 200 14.29 3.61 5.69
CA ALA A 200 12.93 3.47 6.19
C ALA A 200 12.04 2.84 5.11
N LEU A 201 11.03 2.09 5.52
CA LEU A 201 10.16 1.35 4.63
C LEU A 201 8.69 1.63 4.96
N LEU A 202 7.92 1.98 3.94
CA LEU A 202 6.46 1.96 3.96
C LEU A 202 5.98 1.03 2.86
N MET A 203 5.29 -0.05 3.21
CA MET A 203 4.94 -1.09 2.25
C MET A 203 3.49 -1.52 2.35
N VAL A 204 2.83 -1.68 1.21
CA VAL A 204 1.54 -2.38 1.10
C VAL A 204 1.83 -3.80 0.60
N THR A 205 1.31 -4.81 1.29
CA THR A 205 1.35 -6.20 0.83
C THR A 205 0.19 -7.00 1.40
N HIS A 206 -0.26 -8.00 0.65
CA HIS A 206 -1.22 -9.01 1.11
C HIS A 206 -0.53 -10.26 1.67
N ASP A 207 0.77 -10.39 1.51
CA ASP A 207 1.55 -11.48 2.07
C ASP A 207 1.89 -11.21 3.54
N ARG A 208 1.19 -11.93 4.44
CA ARG A 208 1.33 -11.76 5.89
C ARG A 208 2.68 -12.28 6.40
N TYR A 209 3.23 -13.34 5.78
CA TYR A 209 4.51 -13.89 6.18
C TYR A 209 5.65 -12.94 5.83
N PHE A 210 5.61 -12.38 4.63
CA PHE A 210 6.55 -11.37 4.20
C PHE A 210 6.48 -10.12 5.09
N LEU A 211 5.27 -9.67 5.41
CA LEU A 211 5.04 -8.53 6.29
C LEU A 211 5.68 -8.73 7.67
N ASP A 212 5.44 -9.88 8.32
CA ASP A 212 5.94 -10.15 9.67
C ASP A 212 7.46 -10.26 9.74
N ARG A 213 8.11 -10.63 8.64
CA ARG A 213 9.57 -10.73 8.58
C ARG A 213 10.27 -9.40 8.28
N VAL A 214 9.62 -8.53 7.50
CA VAL A 214 10.22 -7.29 7.02
C VAL A 214 9.82 -6.08 7.86
N CYS A 215 8.57 -6.01 8.34
CA CYS A 215 8.03 -4.84 9.04
C CYS A 215 7.96 -5.05 10.55
N SER A 216 8.22 -3.97 11.31
CA SER A 216 8.12 -3.92 12.77
C SER A 216 6.85 -3.24 13.26
N ASP A 217 6.23 -2.44 12.41
CA ASP A 217 5.07 -1.63 12.72
C ASP A 217 3.99 -1.80 11.64
N ILE A 218 2.74 -1.66 12.04
CA ILE A 218 1.58 -1.74 11.15
C ILE A 218 0.80 -0.44 11.23
N LEU A 219 0.60 0.21 10.10
CA LEU A 219 -0.29 1.37 9.94
C LEU A 219 -1.58 0.90 9.29
N GLU A 220 -2.66 0.88 10.04
CA GLU A 220 -3.97 0.52 9.52
C GLU A 220 -4.73 1.74 9.02
N VAL A 221 -5.27 1.66 7.79
CA VAL A 221 -6.27 2.60 7.27
C VAL A 221 -7.64 1.94 7.39
N ASP A 222 -8.45 2.40 8.32
CA ASP A 222 -9.81 1.91 8.52
C ASP A 222 -10.76 3.07 8.91
N GLN A 223 -11.99 3.01 8.40
CA GLN A 223 -13.04 3.99 8.67
C GLN A 223 -12.58 5.46 8.58
N ARG A 224 -11.86 5.81 7.50
CA ARG A 224 -11.32 7.15 7.20
C ARG A 224 -10.24 7.64 8.18
N SER A 225 -9.76 6.80 9.06
CA SER A 225 -8.75 7.09 10.06
C SER A 225 -7.53 6.20 9.91
N VAL A 226 -6.42 6.57 10.55
CA VAL A 226 -5.23 5.73 10.64
C VAL A 226 -4.92 5.35 12.08
N CYS A 227 -4.42 4.14 12.27
CA CYS A 227 -3.97 3.66 13.57
C CYS A 227 -2.63 2.94 13.43
N LEU A 228 -1.64 3.37 14.20
CA LEU A 228 -0.30 2.76 14.22
C LEU A 228 -0.23 1.71 15.34
N TYR A 229 0.12 0.50 14.98
CA TYR A 229 0.38 -0.61 15.90
C TYR A 229 1.87 -0.95 15.87
N LYS A 230 2.53 -0.92 17.03
CA LYS A 230 3.94 -1.30 17.15
C LYS A 230 4.03 -2.76 17.51
N GLY A 231 4.35 -3.60 16.54
CA GLY A 231 4.42 -5.04 16.70
C GLY A 231 4.08 -5.79 15.40
N ASN A 232 4.11 -7.13 15.49
CA ASN A 232 3.85 -8.04 14.38
C ASN A 232 2.34 -8.15 14.04
N TYR A 233 2.03 -8.91 12.98
CA TYR A 233 0.64 -9.09 12.52
C TYR A 233 -0.26 -9.74 13.58
N ALA A 234 0.26 -10.68 14.38
CA ALA A 234 -0.52 -11.29 15.45
C ALA A 234 -0.93 -10.27 16.52
N TYR A 235 -0.01 -9.39 16.94
CA TYR A 235 -0.30 -8.29 17.87
C TYR A 235 -1.33 -7.31 17.30
N TYR A 236 -1.22 -6.99 16.01
CA TYR A 236 -2.21 -6.15 15.33
C TYR A 236 -3.61 -6.77 15.39
N VAL A 237 -3.74 -8.07 15.06
CA VAL A 237 -5.04 -8.77 15.07
C VAL A 237 -5.66 -8.75 16.46
N GLU A 238 -4.88 -9.05 17.49
CA GLU A 238 -5.33 -9.01 18.90
C GLU A 238 -5.82 -7.60 19.26
N LYS A 239 -5.02 -6.57 19.02
CA LYS A 239 -5.37 -5.18 19.35
C LYS A 239 -6.54 -4.65 18.54
N LYS A 240 -6.68 -5.08 17.29
CA LYS A 240 -7.85 -4.75 16.48
C LYS A 240 -9.12 -5.38 17.06
N GLN A 241 -9.05 -6.62 17.52
CA GLN A 241 -10.19 -7.29 18.14
C GLN A 241 -10.58 -6.62 19.45
N GLU A 242 -9.63 -6.34 20.35
CA GLU A 242 -9.87 -5.59 21.60
C GLU A 242 -10.54 -4.23 21.32
N ARG A 243 -10.08 -3.53 20.30
CA ARG A 243 -10.64 -2.22 19.90
C ARG A 243 -12.07 -2.34 19.36
N ALA A 244 -12.34 -3.39 18.59
CA ALA A 244 -13.68 -3.68 18.08
C ALA A 244 -14.66 -4.01 19.21
N GLU A 245 -14.25 -4.87 20.15
CA GLU A 245 -15.04 -5.24 21.35
C GLU A 245 -15.30 -4.02 22.23
N ALA A 246 -14.28 -3.18 22.46
CA ALA A 246 -14.44 -1.93 23.23
C ALA A 246 -15.39 -0.94 22.56
N ALA A 247 -15.34 -0.84 21.22
CA ALA A 247 -16.23 0.02 20.45
C ALA A 247 -17.68 -0.48 20.50
N GLU A 248 -17.87 -1.80 20.42
CA GLU A 248 -19.20 -2.41 20.52
C GLU A 248 -19.80 -2.24 21.93
N ALA A 249 -19.01 -2.46 22.98
CA ALA A 249 -19.44 -2.23 24.36
C ALA A 249 -19.83 -0.77 24.63
N ARG A 250 -19.06 0.21 24.10
CA ARG A 250 -19.41 1.63 24.16
C ARG A 250 -20.72 1.91 23.42
N ARG A 251 -20.88 1.38 22.21
CA ARG A 251 -22.10 1.53 21.42
C ARG A 251 -23.34 0.99 22.14
N GLU A 252 -23.22 -0.18 22.77
CA GLU A 252 -24.31 -0.76 23.56
C GLU A 252 -24.64 0.11 24.76
N SER A 253 -23.64 0.62 25.47
CA SER A 253 -23.82 1.57 26.58
C SER A 253 -24.53 2.85 26.14
N ASP A 254 -24.13 3.43 25.01
CA ASP A 254 -24.73 4.64 24.45
C ASP A 254 -26.19 4.39 24.00
N LEU A 255 -26.46 3.23 23.40
CA LEU A 255 -27.83 2.82 23.04
C LEU A 255 -28.72 2.66 24.29
N ASN A 256 -28.20 2.06 25.35
CA ASN A 256 -28.92 1.89 26.60
C ASN A 256 -29.16 3.27 27.28
N LEU A 257 -28.19 4.17 27.21
CA LEU A 257 -28.35 5.55 27.68
C LEU A 257 -29.42 6.27 26.84
N TYR A 258 -29.33 6.18 25.50
CA TYR A 258 -30.31 6.78 24.59
C TYR A 258 -31.74 6.29 24.88
N ARG A 259 -31.94 4.97 25.08
CA ARG A 259 -33.27 4.41 25.41
C ARG A 259 -33.82 5.00 26.71
N ARG A 260 -32.99 5.13 27.75
CA ARG A 260 -33.39 5.74 29.03
C ARG A 260 -33.74 7.22 28.88
N GLU A 261 -32.94 7.98 28.13
CA GLU A 261 -33.20 9.40 27.89
C GLU A 261 -34.42 9.61 26.99
N LEU A 262 -34.68 8.71 26.02
CA LEU A 262 -35.88 8.73 25.18
C LEU A 262 -37.14 8.50 26.02
N GLU A 263 -37.13 7.54 26.94
CA GLU A 263 -38.24 7.32 27.86
C GLU A 263 -38.48 8.55 28.75
N TRP A 264 -37.43 9.16 29.26
CA TRP A 264 -37.54 10.38 30.05
C TRP A 264 -38.10 11.55 29.23
N MET A 265 -37.71 11.67 27.95
CA MET A 265 -38.26 12.69 27.05
C MET A 265 -39.77 12.44 26.76
N ARG A 266 -40.18 11.20 26.62
CA ARG A 266 -41.59 10.82 26.39
C ARG A 266 -42.46 11.00 27.62
N ARG A 267 -41.94 10.77 28.81
CA ARG A 267 -42.64 11.13 30.08
C ARG A 267 -42.73 12.63 30.16
N GLY A 268 -43.87 13.22 29.84
CA GLY A 268 -44.08 14.67 29.89
C GLY A 268 -43.54 15.28 31.17
N ALA A 269 -43.20 16.57 31.16
CA ALA A 269 -42.81 17.30 32.36
C ALA A 269 -43.94 17.23 33.40
N GLN A 270 -43.71 16.52 34.52
CA GLN A 270 -44.63 16.63 35.67
C GLN A 270 -44.64 18.10 36.07
N ALA A 271 -45.88 18.62 36.28
CA ALA A 271 -46.13 20.03 36.54
C ALA A 271 -45.13 20.64 37.52
N ARG A 272 -44.49 21.74 37.12
CA ARG A 272 -43.59 22.66 37.87
C ARG A 272 -42.07 22.52 37.73
N THR A 273 -41.50 21.68 36.86
CA THR A 273 -40.05 21.73 36.65
C THR A 273 -39.73 21.85 35.17
N THR A 274 -38.97 22.89 34.81
CA THR A 274 -38.37 23.07 33.47
C THR A 274 -37.39 21.92 33.24
N LYS A 275 -37.54 21.19 32.11
CA LYS A 275 -36.58 20.13 31.75
C LYS A 275 -35.17 20.74 31.71
N ALA A 276 -34.22 20.11 32.37
CA ALA A 276 -32.85 20.60 32.43
C ALA A 276 -32.26 20.67 30.99
N LYS A 277 -31.93 21.89 30.54
CA LYS A 277 -31.48 22.23 29.20
C LYS A 277 -30.29 21.35 28.74
N GLY A 278 -29.31 21.13 29.63
CA GLY A 278 -28.14 20.27 29.33
C GLY A 278 -28.45 18.79 29.15
N ARG A 279 -29.60 18.27 29.67
CA ARG A 279 -30.03 16.90 29.47
C ARG A 279 -30.68 16.72 28.09
N ILE A 280 -31.39 17.75 27.62
CA ILE A 280 -31.97 17.83 26.29
C ILE A 280 -30.84 17.92 25.24
N GLU A 281 -29.83 18.74 25.44
CA GLU A 281 -28.67 18.86 24.58
C GLU A 281 -27.91 17.54 24.46
N ARG A 282 -27.70 16.83 25.57
CA ARG A 282 -27.07 15.48 25.56
C ARG A 282 -27.92 14.44 24.81
N PHE A 283 -29.24 14.50 24.91
CA PHE A 283 -30.13 13.61 24.13
C PHE A 283 -29.95 13.84 22.63
N HIS A 284 -29.93 15.09 22.17
CA HIS A 284 -29.71 15.40 20.76
C HIS A 284 -28.33 14.96 20.28
N GLN A 285 -27.28 15.11 21.08
CA GLN A 285 -25.95 14.59 20.74
C GLN A 285 -25.94 13.06 20.57
N LEU A 286 -26.68 12.32 21.40
CA LEU A 286 -26.82 10.87 21.28
C LEU A 286 -27.68 10.47 20.06
N GLU A 287 -28.65 11.28 19.71
CA GLU A 287 -29.51 11.08 18.52
C GLU A 287 -28.70 11.29 17.23
N ASP A 288 -27.90 12.35 17.15
CA ASP A 288 -27.03 12.66 16.02
C ASP A 288 -25.96 11.57 15.83
N SER A 289 -25.36 11.07 16.90
CA SER A 289 -24.39 9.96 16.83
C SER A 289 -25.02 8.65 16.34
N LYS A 290 -26.29 8.40 16.63
CA LYS A 290 -27.04 7.24 16.14
C LYS A 290 -27.36 7.33 14.64
N LEU A 291 -27.65 8.51 14.11
CA LEU A 291 -27.92 8.74 12.69
C LEU A 291 -26.70 8.45 11.82
N VAL A 292 -25.50 8.81 12.27
CA VAL A 292 -24.23 8.53 11.57
C VAL A 292 -23.97 7.01 11.45
N VAL A 293 -24.42 6.23 12.42
CA VAL A 293 -24.19 4.76 12.44
C VAL A 293 -25.17 3.97 11.55
N ASN A 294 -26.38 4.47 11.34
CA ASN A 294 -27.38 3.76 10.53
C ASN A 294 -27.08 3.77 9.01
N ASN A 295 -26.21 4.67 8.54
CA ASN A 295 -25.85 4.77 7.12
C ASN A 295 -24.78 3.75 6.69
N THR A 296 -24.19 2.97 7.60
CA THR A 296 -23.08 2.06 7.30
C THR A 296 -23.45 0.59 7.22
N SER A 297 -24.66 0.17 7.56
CA SER A 297 -25.11 -1.22 7.42
C SER A 297 -26.19 -1.36 6.33
N LEU A 298 -25.75 -1.53 5.08
CA LEU A 298 -26.55 -2.22 4.08
C LEU A 298 -26.63 -3.69 4.51
N GLU A 299 -27.64 -4.05 5.29
CA GLU A 299 -28.03 -5.45 5.46
C GLU A 299 -28.57 -5.96 4.11
N MET A 300 -27.67 -6.55 3.31
CA MET A 300 -28.11 -7.41 2.22
C MET A 300 -28.75 -8.65 2.85
N LYS A 301 -30.07 -8.63 3.00
CA LYS A 301 -30.85 -9.84 3.24
C LYS A 301 -30.68 -10.71 1.98
N SER A 302 -29.75 -11.65 2.01
CA SER A 302 -29.72 -12.70 1.00
C SER A 302 -31.01 -13.52 1.19
N VAL A 303 -31.88 -13.46 0.20
CA VAL A 303 -32.97 -14.43 0.10
C VAL A 303 -32.32 -15.78 -0.16
N SER A 304 -32.17 -16.60 0.87
CA SER A 304 -31.65 -17.95 0.71
C SER A 304 -32.71 -18.75 -0.04
N SER A 305 -32.60 -18.79 -1.35
CA SER A 305 -33.30 -19.82 -2.13
C SER A 305 -32.69 -21.17 -1.76
N ARG A 306 -33.55 -22.17 -1.46
CA ARG A 306 -33.11 -23.56 -1.23
C ARG A 306 -32.46 -24.08 -2.51
N LEU A 307 -31.11 -24.01 -2.57
CA LEU A 307 -30.34 -24.73 -3.57
C LEU A 307 -30.53 -26.23 -3.37
N GLY A 308 -30.80 -26.97 -4.47
CA GLY A 308 -30.87 -28.42 -4.44
C GLY A 308 -29.56 -29.07 -3.97
N LYS A 309 -29.55 -30.40 -3.79
CA LYS A 309 -28.37 -31.17 -3.36
C LYS A 309 -27.13 -30.98 -4.28
N LYS A 310 -27.33 -30.75 -5.58
CA LYS A 310 -26.30 -30.46 -6.58
C LYS A 310 -26.26 -28.96 -6.85
N ILE A 311 -25.10 -28.34 -6.70
CA ILE A 311 -24.92 -26.91 -6.91
C ILE A 311 -24.42 -26.65 -8.33
N ILE A 312 -23.44 -27.40 -8.78
CA ILE A 312 -22.86 -27.31 -10.14
C ILE A 312 -22.61 -28.72 -10.62
N GLU A 313 -23.01 -29.02 -11.84
CA GLU A 313 -22.72 -30.28 -12.52
C GLU A 313 -21.97 -29.96 -13.84
N LEU A 314 -20.76 -30.44 -13.94
CA LEU A 314 -19.92 -30.36 -15.13
C LEU A 314 -19.94 -31.75 -15.78
N ALA A 315 -20.42 -31.85 -17.02
CA ALA A 315 -20.46 -33.10 -17.74
C ALA A 315 -19.68 -32.97 -19.04
N HIS A 316 -18.69 -33.85 -19.25
CA HIS A 316 -17.90 -33.94 -20.46
C HIS A 316 -17.29 -32.63 -20.95
N VAL A 317 -16.78 -31.79 -20.03
CA VAL A 317 -16.22 -30.48 -20.36
C VAL A 317 -14.81 -30.67 -20.97
N SER A 318 -14.62 -30.14 -22.17
CA SER A 318 -13.33 -30.12 -22.85
C SER A 318 -12.99 -28.73 -23.32
N LYS A 319 -11.73 -28.30 -23.18
CA LYS A 319 -11.21 -27.01 -23.64
C LYS A 319 -9.81 -27.15 -24.20
N SER A 320 -9.58 -26.62 -25.40
CA SER A 320 -8.27 -26.53 -26.05
C SER A 320 -7.92 -25.07 -26.31
N PHE A 321 -6.64 -24.75 -26.28
CA PHE A 321 -6.06 -23.49 -26.74
C PHE A 321 -5.00 -23.79 -27.79
N ASP A 322 -5.06 -23.15 -28.93
CA ASP A 322 -4.14 -23.31 -30.07
C ASP A 322 -3.90 -24.77 -30.45
N GLY A 323 -4.98 -25.59 -30.39
CA GLY A 323 -4.92 -27.01 -30.73
C GLY A 323 -4.39 -27.93 -29.62
N VAL A 324 -3.92 -27.40 -28.50
CA VAL A 324 -3.46 -28.18 -27.33
C VAL A 324 -4.62 -28.36 -26.38
N PRO A 325 -5.06 -29.62 -26.07
CA PRO A 325 -6.12 -29.84 -25.08
C PRO A 325 -5.61 -29.56 -23.67
N VAL A 326 -6.23 -28.60 -22.98
CA VAL A 326 -5.93 -28.27 -21.58
C VAL A 326 -6.85 -29.03 -20.62
N ILE A 327 -8.10 -29.25 -21.04
CA ILE A 327 -9.07 -30.05 -20.32
C ILE A 327 -9.69 -31.01 -21.32
N ALA A 328 -9.71 -32.32 -21.01
CA ALA A 328 -10.29 -33.36 -21.85
C ALA A 328 -11.30 -34.18 -21.03
N ASP A 329 -12.54 -34.23 -21.48
CA ASP A 329 -13.64 -35.06 -20.94
C ASP A 329 -13.80 -34.99 -19.41
N PHE A 330 -13.75 -33.76 -18.83
CA PHE A 330 -13.84 -33.56 -17.42
C PHE A 330 -15.30 -33.57 -16.94
N THR A 331 -15.61 -34.50 -16.02
CA THR A 331 -16.94 -34.62 -15.40
C THR A 331 -16.78 -34.48 -13.89
N TYR A 332 -17.51 -33.53 -13.30
CA TYR A 332 -17.45 -33.25 -11.86
C TYR A 332 -18.79 -32.68 -11.36
N THR A 333 -19.19 -33.09 -10.15
CA THR A 333 -20.40 -32.57 -9.50
C THR A 333 -20.04 -31.95 -8.17
N VAL A 334 -20.36 -30.67 -8.00
CA VAL A 334 -20.23 -29.97 -6.72
C VAL A 334 -21.50 -30.20 -5.91
N LEU A 335 -21.33 -30.84 -4.78
CA LEU A 335 -22.41 -31.09 -3.84
C LEU A 335 -22.41 -30.03 -2.74
N ARG A 336 -23.56 -29.81 -2.14
CA ARG A 336 -23.68 -28.98 -0.93
C ARG A 336 -23.05 -29.72 0.25
N SER A 337 -22.08 -29.11 0.95
CA SER A 337 -21.58 -29.57 2.26
C SER A 337 -22.57 -29.28 3.38
#